data_a590212f9971e4538226baf628913c5f
#
_entry.id   a590212f9971e4538226baf628913c5f
#
_cell.length_a   1.000
_cell.length_b   1.000
_cell.length_c   1.000
_cell.angle_alpha   90.00
_cell.angle_beta   90.00
_cell.angle_gamma   90.00
#
_symmetry.space_group_name_H-M   'P 1'
#
loop_
_entity.id
_entity.type
_entity.pdbx_description
1 polymer ?
#
loop_
_entity_poly.entity_id
_entity_poly.type
_entity_poly.pdbx_seq_one_letter_code
_entity_poly.pdbx_strand_id
1 'polypeptide(L)'
;MLIDNDVLIDAGTGIGDLDLEDLDSIRHVFLTHAHLDHIAGLPMLADRVFDENFETPLTVYAREETLRAVQAHLFNGVIWPDFSKLPAPENPMLRYHVCSPGDTISIDHRDFYAVDVMHSVPSLGFTVQNSGGVFAVSGDTKTNETLWPVLNACDDLRVLVIEVSFPDEMESLAADSGHYTPKTLTTDLERLHHEPEIWLTGMKPGEEDRIFEQVVEAAPDKNIKMLSIGTVLHV
;
A
#
# COMPACT_ATOMS: atom_id res chain seq x y z
N MET A 1 -4.64 -2.34 3.44
CA MET A 1 -5.61 -2.97 2.52
C MET A 1 -5.42 -4.48 2.61
N LEU A 2 -6.49 -5.25 2.86
CA LEU A 2 -6.42 -6.72 2.92
C LEU A 2 -6.70 -7.29 1.52
N ILE A 3 -5.84 -8.19 1.07
CA ILE A 3 -5.97 -8.95 -0.17
C ILE A 3 -6.33 -10.39 0.20
N ASP A 4 -7.50 -10.83 -0.27
CA ASP A 4 -8.14 -12.07 0.17
C ASP A 4 -8.25 -12.09 1.70
N ASN A 5 -7.49 -12.95 2.39
CA ASN A 5 -7.52 -13.05 3.86
C ASN A 5 -6.14 -13.14 4.51
N ASP A 6 -5.05 -13.17 3.73
CA ASP A 6 -3.71 -13.53 4.23
C ASP A 6 -2.61 -12.51 3.91
N VAL A 7 -2.89 -11.53 3.02
CA VAL A 7 -1.90 -10.50 2.62
C VAL A 7 -2.43 -9.11 2.92
N LEU A 8 -1.60 -8.28 3.55
CA LEU A 8 -1.83 -6.85 3.69
C LEU A 8 -0.91 -6.05 2.76
N ILE A 9 -1.45 -5.00 2.14
CA ILE A 9 -0.67 -3.87 1.65
C ILE A 9 -0.85 -2.74 2.65
N ASP A 10 0.24 -2.35 3.29
CA ASP A 10 0.37 -1.50 4.45
C ASP A 10 -0.36 -2.02 5.71
N ALA A 11 0.23 -1.74 6.85
CA ALA A 11 -0.29 -2.08 8.18
C ALA A 11 -0.35 -0.81 9.04
N GLY A 12 -1.06 0.19 8.54
CA GLY A 12 -1.20 1.49 9.16
C GLY A 12 -2.32 1.55 10.21
N THR A 13 -2.89 2.74 10.39
CA THR A 13 -3.92 3.00 11.41
C THR A 13 -5.22 2.25 11.18
N GLY A 14 -5.55 1.91 9.92
CA GLY A 14 -6.77 1.16 9.56
C GLY A 14 -6.75 -0.33 9.94
N ILE A 15 -5.64 -0.86 10.47
CA ILE A 15 -5.60 -2.26 10.90
C ILE A 15 -6.57 -2.57 12.04
N GLY A 16 -6.89 -1.56 12.84
CA GLY A 16 -7.86 -1.66 13.93
C GLY A 16 -9.33 -1.81 13.47
N ASP A 17 -9.60 -1.65 12.18
CA ASP A 17 -10.93 -1.82 11.59
C ASP A 17 -11.18 -3.27 11.10
N LEU A 18 -10.12 -4.09 11.06
CA LEU A 18 -10.22 -5.52 10.76
C LEU A 18 -10.73 -6.29 11.97
N ASP A 19 -11.53 -7.31 11.72
CA ASP A 19 -11.94 -8.19 12.80
C ASP A 19 -10.82 -9.17 13.21
N LEU A 20 -11.02 -9.88 14.33
CA LEU A 20 -9.99 -10.75 14.89
C LEU A 20 -9.70 -11.97 14.01
N GLU A 21 -10.68 -12.45 13.25
CA GLU A 21 -10.54 -13.61 12.36
C GLU A 21 -9.68 -13.25 11.15
N ASP A 22 -9.89 -12.06 10.60
CA ASP A 22 -9.06 -11.50 9.53
C ASP A 22 -7.61 -11.34 10.01
N LEU A 23 -7.40 -10.70 11.17
CA LEU A 23 -6.06 -10.50 11.74
C LEU A 23 -5.32 -11.82 11.96
N ASP A 24 -6.02 -12.87 12.44
CA ASP A 24 -5.43 -14.19 12.69
C ASP A 24 -4.99 -14.91 11.41
N SER A 25 -5.52 -14.51 10.27
CA SER A 25 -5.24 -15.14 8.97
C SER A 25 -4.03 -14.51 8.26
N ILE A 26 -3.65 -13.29 8.59
CA ILE A 26 -2.58 -12.54 7.90
C ILE A 26 -1.22 -13.19 8.12
N ARG A 27 -0.49 -13.42 7.02
CA ARG A 27 0.88 -14.00 7.02
C ARG A 27 1.88 -13.15 6.23
N HIS A 28 1.41 -12.25 5.38
CA HIS A 28 2.24 -11.45 4.50
C HIS A 28 1.85 -9.98 4.60
N VAL A 29 2.83 -9.09 4.74
CA VAL A 29 2.62 -7.63 4.76
C VAL A 29 3.58 -6.99 3.77
N PHE A 30 3.05 -6.34 2.75
CA PHE A 30 3.80 -5.49 1.83
C PHE A 30 3.70 -4.05 2.31
N LEU A 31 4.82 -3.42 2.61
CA LEU A 31 4.85 -2.02 3.01
C LEU A 31 5.26 -1.14 1.83
N THR A 32 4.46 -0.13 1.55
CA THR A 32 4.76 0.86 0.53
C THR A 32 5.94 1.72 0.97
N HIS A 33 5.92 2.23 2.20
CA HIS A 33 6.99 3.05 2.78
C HIS A 33 6.90 3.11 4.32
N ALA A 34 7.77 3.90 4.96
CA ALA A 34 7.95 3.89 6.42
C ALA A 34 7.21 5.03 7.16
N HIS A 35 6.29 5.77 6.54
CA HIS A 35 5.50 6.75 7.29
C HIS A 35 4.58 6.05 8.29
N LEU A 36 4.35 6.73 9.42
CA LEU A 36 3.71 6.10 10.57
C LEU A 36 2.28 5.63 10.28
N ASP A 37 1.53 6.35 9.47
CA ASP A 37 0.16 6.01 9.05
C ASP A 37 0.10 4.74 8.17
N HIS A 38 1.24 4.29 7.61
CA HIS A 38 1.37 3.04 6.86
C HIS A 38 1.91 1.87 7.67
N ILE A 39 2.54 2.12 8.83
CA ILE A 39 3.21 1.07 9.63
C ILE A 39 2.76 1.00 11.09
N ALA A 40 1.94 1.94 11.58
CA ALA A 40 1.61 2.05 13.01
C ALA A 40 0.90 0.81 13.59
N GLY A 41 0.14 0.09 12.78
CA GLY A 41 -0.56 -1.13 13.19
C GLY A 41 0.29 -2.40 13.13
N LEU A 42 1.45 -2.37 12.46
CA LEU A 42 2.29 -3.55 12.29
C LEU A 42 2.74 -4.19 13.62
N PRO A 43 3.13 -3.43 14.67
CA PRO A 43 3.44 -4.00 15.96
C PRO A 43 2.27 -4.73 16.61
N MET A 44 1.05 -4.20 16.50
CA MET A 44 -0.17 -4.79 17.05
C MET A 44 -0.53 -6.08 16.29
N LEU A 45 -0.38 -6.08 14.96
CA LEU A 45 -0.57 -7.30 14.16
C LEU A 45 0.44 -8.37 14.55
N ALA A 46 1.72 -8.02 14.66
CA ALA A 46 2.76 -8.97 15.05
C ALA A 46 2.51 -9.57 16.44
N ASP A 47 2.03 -8.78 17.40
CA ASP A 47 1.63 -9.25 18.73
C ASP A 47 0.41 -10.17 18.67
N ARG A 48 -0.58 -9.83 17.83
CA ARG A 48 -1.81 -10.61 17.67
C ARG A 48 -1.55 -12.00 17.12
N VAL A 49 -0.67 -12.10 16.10
CA VAL A 49 -0.37 -13.40 15.45
C VAL A 49 0.78 -14.16 16.13
N PHE A 50 1.35 -13.59 17.21
CA PHE A 50 2.43 -14.24 17.95
C PHE A 50 1.94 -15.49 18.66
N ASP A 51 2.56 -16.63 18.34
CA ASP A 51 2.41 -17.91 19.02
C ASP A 51 3.80 -18.56 19.09
N GLU A 52 4.21 -19.06 20.25
CA GLU A 52 5.49 -19.78 20.42
C GLU A 52 5.59 -21.04 19.55
N ASN A 53 4.45 -21.60 19.15
CA ASN A 53 4.33 -22.81 18.34
C ASN A 53 3.84 -22.52 16.91
N PHE A 54 4.06 -21.29 16.40
CA PHE A 54 3.60 -20.90 15.07
C PHE A 54 4.13 -21.86 13.97
N GLU A 55 3.29 -22.16 12.99
CA GLU A 55 3.69 -22.95 11.81
C GLU A 55 4.26 -22.06 10.70
N THR A 56 3.69 -20.87 10.52
CA THR A 56 4.06 -19.94 9.47
C THR A 56 4.37 -18.57 10.07
N PRO A 57 5.57 -18.01 9.84
CA PRO A 57 5.93 -16.68 10.34
C PRO A 57 5.17 -15.58 9.58
N LEU A 58 4.97 -14.43 10.25
CA LEU A 58 4.60 -13.19 9.58
C LEU A 58 5.80 -12.68 8.78
N THR A 59 5.62 -12.47 7.47
CA THR A 59 6.69 -11.96 6.60
C THR A 59 6.36 -10.55 6.11
N VAL A 60 7.29 -9.62 6.34
CA VAL A 60 7.18 -8.22 5.91
C VAL A 60 8.08 -7.99 4.70
N TYR A 61 7.48 -7.56 3.59
CA TYR A 61 8.12 -7.24 2.32
C TYR A 61 8.16 -5.74 2.15
N ALA A 62 9.33 -5.16 1.94
CA ALA A 62 9.48 -3.73 1.68
C ALA A 62 10.88 -3.41 1.13
N ARG A 63 11.07 -2.16 0.71
CA ARG A 63 12.42 -1.66 0.43
C ARG A 63 13.32 -1.78 1.66
N GLU A 64 14.61 -1.91 1.41
CA GLU A 64 15.60 -2.05 2.49
C GLU A 64 15.55 -0.87 3.48
N GLU A 65 15.35 0.36 2.97
CA GLU A 65 15.24 1.56 3.78
C GLU A 65 14.02 1.52 4.71
N THR A 66 12.88 1.05 4.20
CA THR A 66 11.65 0.87 4.96
C THR A 66 11.84 -0.19 6.05
N LEU A 67 12.42 -1.34 5.71
CA LEU A 67 12.71 -2.40 6.69
C LEU A 67 13.67 -1.93 7.80
N ARG A 68 14.69 -1.17 7.44
CA ARG A 68 15.62 -0.58 8.42
C ARG A 68 14.90 0.39 9.36
N ALA A 69 13.99 1.22 8.85
CA ALA A 69 13.20 2.13 9.67
C ALA A 69 12.29 1.37 10.64
N VAL A 70 11.59 0.35 10.16
CA VAL A 70 10.72 -0.53 10.98
C VAL A 70 11.51 -1.20 12.09
N GLN A 71 12.68 -1.77 11.78
CA GLN A 71 13.55 -2.43 12.76
C GLN A 71 14.12 -1.44 13.78
N ALA A 72 14.59 -0.27 13.33
CA ALA A 72 15.22 0.70 14.21
C ALA A 72 14.25 1.44 15.12
N HIS A 73 13.00 1.65 14.67
CA HIS A 73 12.07 2.55 15.34
C HIS A 73 10.81 1.87 15.88
N LEU A 74 10.42 0.70 15.38
CA LEU A 74 9.28 -0.05 15.92
C LEU A 74 9.74 -1.27 16.73
N PHE A 75 10.35 -2.27 16.08
CA PHE A 75 10.76 -3.55 16.71
C PHE A 75 12.16 -3.47 17.32
N ASN A 76 12.41 -2.46 18.15
CA ASN A 76 13.73 -2.12 18.68
C ASN A 76 13.97 -2.54 20.15
N GLY A 77 13.01 -3.28 20.74
CA GLY A 77 13.07 -3.70 22.13
C GLY A 77 12.78 -2.58 23.16
N VAL A 78 12.46 -1.37 22.68
CA VAL A 78 12.09 -0.21 23.52
C VAL A 78 10.65 0.23 23.24
N ILE A 79 10.33 0.49 21.96
CA ILE A 79 8.95 0.82 21.55
C ILE A 79 8.10 -0.45 21.51
N TRP A 80 8.65 -1.53 20.88
CA TRP A 80 7.99 -2.83 20.81
C TRP A 80 9.03 -3.96 20.86
N PRO A 81 8.65 -5.19 21.35
CA PRO A 81 9.54 -6.36 21.31
C PRO A 81 10.07 -6.64 19.91
N ASP A 82 11.29 -7.11 19.83
CA ASP A 82 11.90 -7.50 18.56
C ASP A 82 11.47 -8.92 18.17
N PHE A 83 10.32 -9.05 17.51
CA PHE A 83 9.77 -10.32 17.05
C PHE A 83 10.63 -11.03 15.98
N SER A 84 11.60 -10.34 15.40
CA SER A 84 12.60 -10.99 14.54
C SER A 84 13.63 -11.84 15.31
N LYS A 85 13.51 -11.85 16.64
CA LYS A 85 14.33 -12.67 17.55
C LYS A 85 13.50 -13.59 18.44
N LEU A 86 12.18 -13.54 18.33
CA LEU A 86 11.25 -14.30 19.18
C LEU A 86 10.48 -15.35 18.34
N PRO A 87 10.18 -16.52 18.92
CA PRO A 87 10.61 -17.02 20.23
C PRO A 87 12.09 -17.33 20.30
N ALA A 88 12.76 -17.57 19.17
CA ALA A 88 14.18 -17.81 19.07
C ALA A 88 14.75 -17.21 17.77
N PRO A 89 15.98 -16.65 17.78
CA PRO A 89 16.59 -16.00 16.58
C PRO A 89 16.72 -16.93 15.37
N GLU A 90 16.89 -18.23 15.59
CA GLU A 90 16.98 -19.25 14.54
C GLU A 90 15.64 -19.62 13.92
N ASN A 91 14.54 -19.34 14.62
CA ASN A 91 13.17 -19.52 14.14
C ASN A 91 12.28 -18.34 14.57
N PRO A 92 12.47 -17.16 14.00
CA PRO A 92 11.72 -15.98 14.39
C PRO A 92 10.30 -15.99 13.81
N MET A 93 9.35 -15.48 14.58
CA MET A 93 7.97 -15.33 14.14
C MET A 93 7.80 -14.20 13.11
N LEU A 94 8.61 -13.15 13.19
CA LEU A 94 8.62 -12.03 12.23
C LEU A 94 9.86 -12.14 11.33
N ARG A 95 9.62 -12.15 10.02
CA ARG A 95 10.68 -12.17 9.00
C ARG A 95 10.62 -10.94 8.12
N TYR A 96 11.78 -10.50 7.66
CA TYR A 96 11.92 -9.38 6.72
C TYR A 96 12.43 -9.88 5.39
N HIS A 97 11.78 -9.44 4.33
CA HIS A 97 12.16 -9.75 2.95
C HIS A 97 12.33 -8.43 2.17
N VAL A 98 13.54 -8.20 1.68
CA VAL A 98 13.78 -7.01 0.84
C VAL A 98 13.07 -7.19 -0.48
N CYS A 99 12.25 -6.20 -0.83
CA CYS A 99 11.51 -6.09 -2.08
C CYS A 99 11.95 -4.79 -2.77
N SER A 100 12.62 -4.91 -3.90
CA SER A 100 13.14 -3.78 -4.67
C SER A 100 12.22 -3.47 -5.85
N PRO A 101 12.24 -2.23 -6.38
CA PRO A 101 11.53 -1.93 -7.62
C PRO A 101 11.90 -2.93 -8.74
N GLY A 102 10.89 -3.49 -9.38
CA GLY A 102 11.04 -4.51 -10.43
C GLY A 102 11.00 -5.95 -9.94
N ASP A 103 11.03 -6.18 -8.63
CA ASP A 103 10.88 -7.54 -8.09
C ASP A 103 9.43 -8.02 -8.20
N THR A 104 9.26 -9.32 -8.44
CA THR A 104 7.99 -10.03 -8.35
C THR A 104 8.06 -11.04 -7.22
N ILE A 105 7.12 -10.97 -6.31
CA ILE A 105 6.95 -11.92 -5.20
C ILE A 105 5.69 -12.73 -5.46
N SER A 106 5.83 -14.03 -5.65
CA SER A 106 4.69 -14.94 -5.82
C SER A 106 4.23 -15.49 -4.48
N ILE A 107 2.95 -15.34 -4.16
CA ILE A 107 2.29 -15.92 -2.99
C ILE A 107 1.06 -16.67 -3.51
N ASP A 108 1.09 -17.98 -3.40
CA ASP A 108 0.10 -18.91 -3.97
C ASP A 108 -0.16 -18.64 -5.47
N HIS A 109 -1.34 -18.14 -5.80
CA HIS A 109 -1.79 -17.84 -7.16
C HIS A 109 -1.71 -16.35 -7.52
N ARG A 110 -1.03 -15.54 -6.71
CA ARG A 110 -0.93 -14.08 -6.86
C ARG A 110 0.53 -13.66 -7.02
N ASP A 111 0.78 -12.82 -8.01
CA ASP A 111 2.08 -12.20 -8.25
C ASP A 111 2.04 -10.73 -7.86
N PHE A 112 2.86 -10.35 -6.89
CA PHE A 112 3.03 -8.99 -6.39
C PHE A 112 4.26 -8.37 -7.05
N TYR A 113 4.07 -7.43 -7.96
CA TYR A 113 5.17 -6.72 -8.61
C TYR A 113 5.37 -5.34 -7.96
N ALA A 114 6.60 -5.05 -7.57
CA ALA A 114 6.97 -3.80 -6.91
C ALA A 114 7.29 -2.70 -7.94
N VAL A 115 6.61 -1.59 -7.84
CA VAL A 115 6.79 -0.42 -8.72
C VAL A 115 7.45 0.71 -7.94
N ASP A 116 8.51 1.31 -8.50
CA ASP A 116 9.08 2.52 -7.93
C ASP A 116 8.13 3.70 -8.09
N VAL A 117 7.90 4.46 -7.01
CA VAL A 117 7.03 5.65 -7.04
C VAL A 117 7.72 6.82 -6.35
N MET A 118 7.27 8.04 -6.64
CA MET A 118 7.93 9.27 -6.22
C MET A 118 7.24 9.88 -5.01
N HIS A 119 7.84 9.70 -3.86
CA HIS A 119 7.37 10.28 -2.59
C HIS A 119 8.49 11.00 -1.84
N SER A 120 8.22 11.53 -0.66
CA SER A 120 9.21 12.21 0.20
C SER A 120 10.26 11.25 0.80
N VAL A 121 9.96 9.95 0.85
CA VAL A 121 10.85 8.87 1.24
C VAL A 121 10.82 7.76 0.17
N PRO A 122 11.82 6.84 0.14
CA PRO A 122 11.81 5.71 -0.78
C PRO A 122 10.51 4.89 -0.65
N SER A 123 9.70 4.83 -1.71
CA SER A 123 8.36 4.26 -1.69
C SER A 123 8.13 3.26 -2.83
N LEU A 124 7.18 2.36 -2.64
CA LEU A 124 6.69 1.40 -3.62
C LEU A 124 5.18 1.54 -3.82
N GLY A 125 4.76 1.40 -5.07
CA GLY A 125 3.44 0.90 -5.41
C GLY A 125 3.51 -0.59 -5.71
N PHE A 126 2.36 -1.24 -5.86
CA PHE A 126 2.29 -2.66 -6.20
C PHE A 126 1.22 -2.92 -7.27
N THR A 127 1.52 -3.81 -8.21
CA THR A 127 0.48 -4.49 -8.97
C THR A 127 0.34 -5.91 -8.44
N VAL A 128 -0.89 -6.39 -8.34
CA VAL A 128 -1.21 -7.76 -7.90
C VAL A 128 -1.96 -8.43 -9.03
N GLN A 129 -1.36 -9.46 -9.60
CA GLN A 129 -1.92 -10.22 -10.70
C GLN A 129 -2.39 -11.60 -10.24
N ASN A 130 -3.59 -12.00 -10.67
CA ASN A 130 -4.12 -13.34 -10.54
C ASN A 130 -4.82 -13.77 -11.84
N SER A 131 -5.56 -14.89 -11.83
CA SER A 131 -6.32 -15.36 -13.02
C SER A 131 -7.52 -14.47 -13.37
N GLY A 132 -7.96 -13.58 -12.49
CA GLY A 132 -9.09 -12.68 -12.68
C GLY A 132 -8.70 -11.36 -13.36
N GLY A 133 -7.44 -10.94 -13.27
CA GLY A 133 -6.94 -9.69 -13.81
C GLY A 133 -5.82 -9.07 -12.95
N VAL A 134 -5.65 -7.77 -13.07
CA VAL A 134 -4.66 -7.01 -12.31
C VAL A 134 -5.34 -5.94 -11.46
N PHE A 135 -4.97 -5.93 -10.19
CA PHE A 135 -5.23 -4.87 -9.23
C PHE A 135 -3.94 -4.07 -9.02
N ALA A 136 -4.03 -2.75 -8.93
CA ALA A 136 -2.87 -1.91 -8.66
C ALA A 136 -3.15 -0.94 -7.51
N VAL A 137 -2.12 -0.68 -6.70
CA VAL A 137 -2.13 0.34 -5.65
C VAL A 137 -0.88 1.20 -5.76
N SER A 138 -1.05 2.53 -5.77
CA SER A 138 0.07 3.44 -5.95
C SER A 138 0.97 3.56 -4.73
N GLY A 139 0.45 3.31 -3.51
CA GLY A 139 1.07 3.90 -2.31
C GLY A 139 1.04 5.42 -2.40
N ASP A 140 1.75 6.11 -1.51
CA ASP A 140 1.88 7.56 -1.56
C ASP A 140 2.85 7.98 -2.65
N THR A 141 2.42 8.91 -3.51
CA THR A 141 3.22 9.35 -4.66
C THR A 141 2.74 10.69 -5.21
N LYS A 142 3.61 11.39 -5.90
CA LYS A 142 3.28 12.50 -6.80
C LYS A 142 3.52 12.09 -8.25
N THR A 143 3.36 13.00 -9.21
CA THR A 143 3.74 12.81 -10.60
C THR A 143 5.09 12.10 -10.72
N ASN A 144 5.11 10.99 -11.46
CA ASN A 144 6.29 10.15 -11.66
C ASN A 144 6.30 9.51 -13.06
N GLU A 145 7.48 8.99 -13.44
CA GLU A 145 7.70 8.38 -14.74
C GLU A 145 7.72 6.84 -14.72
N THR A 146 7.53 6.23 -13.56
CA THR A 146 7.72 4.80 -13.34
C THR A 146 6.42 4.02 -13.26
N LEU A 147 5.39 4.58 -12.62
CA LEU A 147 4.11 3.90 -12.40
C LEU A 147 3.35 3.65 -13.72
N TRP A 148 3.17 4.68 -14.53
CA TRP A 148 2.30 4.62 -15.71
C TRP A 148 2.75 3.63 -16.79
N PRO A 149 4.06 3.51 -17.11
CA PRO A 149 4.54 2.47 -18.01
C PRO A 149 4.27 1.05 -17.52
N VAL A 150 4.38 0.83 -16.20
CA VAL A 150 4.08 -0.49 -15.59
C VAL A 150 2.60 -0.79 -15.69
N LEU A 151 1.73 0.15 -15.33
CA LEU A 151 0.28 -0.02 -15.45
C LEU A 151 -0.14 -0.29 -16.90
N ASN A 152 0.46 0.40 -17.87
CA ASN A 152 0.18 0.22 -19.29
C ASN A 152 0.72 -1.12 -19.86
N ALA A 153 1.67 -1.75 -19.18
CA ALA A 153 2.19 -3.05 -19.56
C ALA A 153 1.38 -4.23 -18.98
N CYS A 154 0.41 -3.97 -18.08
CA CYS A 154 -0.48 -4.99 -17.57
C CYS A 154 -1.43 -5.48 -18.68
N ASP A 155 -1.70 -6.78 -18.74
CA ASP A 155 -2.60 -7.33 -19.77
C ASP A 155 -4.08 -6.97 -19.53
N ASP A 156 -4.51 -6.95 -18.25
CA ASP A 156 -5.92 -6.71 -17.85
C ASP A 156 -5.97 -5.94 -16.52
N LEU A 157 -5.63 -4.65 -16.54
CA LEU A 157 -5.74 -3.78 -15.38
C LEU A 157 -7.22 -3.45 -15.12
N ARG A 158 -7.80 -4.00 -14.06
CA ARG A 158 -9.22 -3.85 -13.71
C ARG A 158 -9.47 -2.80 -12.65
N VAL A 159 -8.58 -2.70 -11.68
CA VAL A 159 -8.73 -1.79 -10.55
C VAL A 159 -7.42 -1.07 -10.30
N LEU A 160 -7.50 0.25 -10.16
CA LEU A 160 -6.42 1.11 -9.72
C LEU A 160 -6.85 1.84 -8.45
N VAL A 161 -6.19 1.56 -7.34
CA VAL A 161 -6.27 2.38 -6.12
C VAL A 161 -5.11 3.36 -6.16
N ILE A 162 -5.44 4.66 -6.17
CA ILE A 162 -4.45 5.71 -6.31
C ILE A 162 -4.67 6.82 -5.29
N GLU A 163 -3.58 7.31 -4.71
CA GLU A 163 -3.63 8.40 -3.76
C GLU A 163 -3.94 9.75 -4.42
N VAL A 164 -4.60 10.62 -3.70
CA VAL A 164 -4.70 12.04 -3.96
C VAL A 164 -4.92 12.76 -2.63
N SER A 165 -3.88 13.42 -2.11
CA SER A 165 -3.91 13.83 -0.71
C SER A 165 -4.39 15.26 -0.47
N PHE A 166 -4.16 16.17 -1.40
CA PHE A 166 -4.43 17.60 -1.19
C PHE A 166 -5.33 18.19 -2.27
N PRO A 167 -6.21 19.15 -1.94
CA PRO A 167 -6.96 19.90 -2.95
C PRO A 167 -6.01 20.78 -3.80
N ASP A 168 -6.44 21.18 -4.99
CA ASP A 168 -5.62 21.90 -5.96
C ASP A 168 -5.01 23.21 -5.42
N GLU A 169 -5.69 23.88 -4.48
CA GLU A 169 -5.20 25.09 -3.84
C GLU A 169 -3.96 24.87 -2.97
N MET A 170 -3.66 23.63 -2.64
CA MET A 170 -2.49 23.20 -1.86
C MET A 170 -1.40 22.57 -2.73
N GLU A 171 -1.37 22.84 -4.05
CA GLU A 171 -0.44 22.21 -5.02
C GLU A 171 1.04 22.30 -4.57
N SER A 172 1.46 23.46 -4.04
CA SER A 172 2.84 23.61 -3.54
C SER A 172 3.16 22.68 -2.39
N LEU A 173 2.25 22.55 -1.42
CA LEU A 173 2.43 21.66 -0.27
C LEU A 173 2.42 20.19 -0.72
N ALA A 174 1.52 19.83 -1.63
CA ALA A 174 1.45 18.49 -2.20
C ALA A 174 2.76 18.13 -2.91
N ALA A 175 3.30 19.03 -3.73
CA ALA A 175 4.57 18.82 -4.43
C ALA A 175 5.75 18.64 -3.47
N ASP A 176 5.82 19.45 -2.41
CA ASP A 176 6.89 19.40 -1.40
C ASP A 176 6.81 18.13 -0.54
N SER A 177 5.61 17.68 -0.18
CA SER A 177 5.37 16.48 0.61
C SER A 177 5.33 15.19 -0.20
N GLY A 178 5.31 15.28 -1.54
CA GLY A 178 5.38 14.12 -2.42
C GLY A 178 4.04 13.46 -2.69
N HIS A 179 2.96 14.25 -2.85
CA HIS A 179 1.59 13.78 -3.08
C HIS A 179 0.95 14.38 -4.33
N TYR A 180 -0.13 13.76 -4.79
CA TYR A 180 -0.98 14.29 -5.84
C TYR A 180 -1.97 15.34 -5.31
N THR A 181 -2.32 16.27 -6.21
CA THR A 181 -3.58 17.02 -6.20
C THR A 181 -4.49 16.53 -7.32
N PRO A 182 -5.79 16.84 -7.32
CA PRO A 182 -6.71 16.51 -8.42
C PRO A 182 -6.16 16.85 -9.80
N LYS A 183 -5.63 18.06 -10.00
CA LYS A 183 -5.06 18.53 -11.25
C LYS A 183 -3.85 17.72 -11.69
N THR A 184 -2.90 17.44 -10.79
CA THR A 184 -1.69 16.68 -11.13
C THR A 184 -2.01 15.21 -11.36
N LEU A 185 -2.91 14.61 -10.59
CA LEU A 185 -3.40 13.26 -10.79
C LEU A 185 -4.11 13.12 -12.14
N THR A 186 -5.08 13.99 -12.44
CA THR A 186 -5.86 13.87 -13.68
C THR A 186 -5.00 14.08 -14.92
N THR A 187 -3.97 14.93 -14.85
CA THR A 187 -2.96 15.08 -15.91
C THR A 187 -2.21 13.77 -16.14
N ASP A 188 -1.80 13.08 -15.07
CA ASP A 188 -1.10 11.82 -15.19
C ASP A 188 -2.03 10.66 -15.62
N LEU A 189 -3.32 10.69 -15.24
CA LEU A 189 -4.32 9.72 -15.69
C LEU A 189 -4.54 9.73 -17.21
N GLU A 190 -4.22 10.82 -17.93
CA GLU A 190 -4.24 10.86 -19.39
C GLU A 190 -3.21 9.91 -20.01
N ARG A 191 -2.19 9.52 -19.27
CA ARG A 191 -1.12 8.59 -19.69
C ARG A 191 -1.54 7.13 -19.60
N LEU A 192 -2.65 6.84 -18.91
CA LEU A 192 -3.15 5.48 -18.74
C LEU A 192 -3.93 5.02 -19.98
N HIS A 193 -3.51 3.91 -20.57
CA HIS A 193 -4.13 3.34 -21.78
C HIS A 193 -5.30 2.39 -21.47
N HIS A 194 -5.46 2.00 -20.20
CA HIS A 194 -6.56 1.16 -19.71
C HIS A 194 -7.71 2.00 -19.16
N GLU A 195 -8.85 1.38 -19.02
CA GLU A 195 -10.05 1.97 -18.40
C GLU A 195 -10.47 1.19 -17.14
N PRO A 196 -9.61 1.12 -16.09
CA PRO A 196 -9.95 0.42 -14.87
C PRO A 196 -10.99 1.17 -14.05
N GLU A 197 -11.56 0.52 -13.05
CA GLU A 197 -12.16 1.25 -11.93
C GLU A 197 -11.05 1.99 -11.16
N ILE A 198 -11.19 3.30 -10.98
CA ILE A 198 -10.22 4.13 -10.26
C ILE A 198 -10.78 4.47 -8.88
N TRP A 199 -10.08 4.06 -7.84
CA TRP A 199 -10.47 4.29 -6.45
C TRP A 199 -9.49 5.24 -5.78
N LEU A 200 -9.98 6.41 -5.36
CA LEU A 200 -9.17 7.43 -4.70
C LEU A 200 -8.99 7.11 -3.22
N THR A 201 -7.77 7.26 -2.73
CA THR A 201 -7.39 7.06 -1.33
C THR A 201 -6.40 8.13 -0.85
N GLY A 202 -6.03 8.12 0.44
CA GLY A 202 -5.02 8.99 1.01
C GLY A 202 -5.43 10.46 1.16
N MET A 203 -6.72 10.78 0.95
CA MET A 203 -7.21 12.16 1.03
C MET A 203 -7.05 12.73 2.44
N LYS A 204 -6.69 14.02 2.49
CA LYS A 204 -6.51 14.74 3.76
C LYS A 204 -7.82 14.78 4.54
N PRO A 205 -7.82 14.39 5.83
CA PRO A 205 -9.02 14.41 6.66
C PRO A 205 -9.73 15.77 6.66
N GLY A 206 -11.02 15.77 6.30
CA GLY A 206 -11.87 16.96 6.18
C GLY A 206 -11.85 17.64 4.81
N GLU A 207 -11.05 17.16 3.87
CA GLU A 207 -10.99 17.66 2.48
C GLU A 207 -11.47 16.59 1.46
N GLU A 208 -11.92 15.42 1.92
CA GLU A 208 -12.22 14.27 1.08
C GLU A 208 -13.24 14.59 -0.02
N ASP A 209 -14.39 15.18 0.37
CA ASP A 209 -15.45 15.52 -0.59
C ASP A 209 -14.97 16.52 -1.63
N ARG A 210 -14.21 17.55 -1.18
CA ARG A 210 -13.67 18.57 -2.05
C ARG A 210 -12.67 18.01 -3.05
N ILE A 211 -11.73 17.18 -2.58
CA ILE A 211 -10.73 16.52 -3.45
C ILE A 211 -11.45 15.65 -4.47
N PHE A 212 -12.42 14.84 -4.01
CA PHE A 212 -13.19 13.97 -4.87
C PHE A 212 -13.95 14.74 -5.96
N GLU A 213 -14.66 15.80 -5.59
CA GLU A 213 -15.38 16.67 -6.53
C GLU A 213 -14.43 17.26 -7.59
N GLN A 214 -13.25 17.78 -7.17
CA GLN A 214 -12.25 18.32 -8.10
C GLN A 214 -11.73 17.27 -9.09
N VAL A 215 -11.48 16.01 -8.62
CA VAL A 215 -11.03 14.92 -9.52
C VAL A 215 -12.12 14.54 -10.52
N VAL A 216 -13.36 14.37 -10.06
CA VAL A 216 -14.49 13.98 -10.93
C VAL A 216 -14.81 15.09 -11.95
N GLU A 217 -14.73 16.35 -11.56
CA GLU A 217 -14.92 17.49 -12.47
C GLU A 217 -13.82 17.55 -13.54
N ALA A 218 -12.57 17.27 -13.17
CA ALA A 218 -11.42 17.32 -14.07
C ALA A 218 -11.31 16.10 -15.00
N ALA A 219 -11.87 14.94 -14.61
CA ALA A 219 -11.82 13.69 -15.39
C ALA A 219 -13.22 13.03 -15.48
N PRO A 220 -14.22 13.69 -16.08
CA PRO A 220 -15.62 13.23 -16.07
C PRO A 220 -15.86 11.92 -16.84
N ASP A 221 -14.97 11.56 -17.74
CA ASP A 221 -15.07 10.35 -18.56
C ASP A 221 -14.43 9.11 -17.90
N LYS A 222 -13.80 9.28 -16.72
CA LYS A 222 -13.15 8.19 -15.98
C LYS A 222 -14.11 7.59 -14.94
N ASN A 223 -14.00 6.28 -14.69
CA ASN A 223 -14.78 5.59 -13.65
C ASN A 223 -14.14 5.79 -12.27
N ILE A 224 -14.34 6.96 -11.68
CA ILE A 224 -13.71 7.39 -10.42
C ILE A 224 -14.65 7.18 -9.25
N LYS A 225 -14.13 6.56 -8.21
CA LYS A 225 -14.83 6.26 -6.96
C LYS A 225 -13.97 6.66 -5.75
N MET A 226 -14.62 6.92 -4.63
CA MET A 226 -13.93 7.17 -3.36
C MET A 226 -13.80 5.86 -2.60
N LEU A 227 -12.59 5.52 -2.16
CA LEU A 227 -12.37 4.36 -1.29
C LEU A 227 -12.81 4.70 0.13
N SER A 228 -13.57 3.82 0.75
CA SER A 228 -14.01 3.95 2.14
C SER A 228 -13.77 2.67 2.92
N ILE A 229 -13.74 2.78 4.25
CA ILE A 229 -13.61 1.62 5.15
C ILE A 229 -14.70 0.59 4.82
N GLY A 230 -14.28 -0.68 4.71
CA GLY A 230 -15.18 -1.79 4.39
C GLY A 230 -15.53 -1.93 2.90
N THR A 231 -14.94 -1.12 2.01
CA THR A 231 -15.09 -1.33 0.55
C THR A 231 -14.44 -2.66 0.15
N VAL A 232 -15.21 -3.49 -0.57
CA VAL A 232 -14.74 -4.75 -1.14
C VAL A 232 -14.60 -4.60 -2.65
N LEU A 233 -13.41 -4.90 -3.17
CA LEU A 233 -13.08 -4.87 -4.59
C LEU A 233 -12.90 -6.30 -5.10
N HIS A 234 -13.35 -6.58 -6.30
CA HIS A 234 -13.25 -7.90 -6.93
C HIS A 234 -12.46 -7.81 -8.23
N VAL A 235 -11.43 -8.65 -8.37
CA VAL A 235 -10.55 -8.73 -9.53
C VAL A 235 -10.38 -10.17 -9.99
#